data_d4c006585d7be58a7a6df50b212d5e0a
#
_entry.id   d4c006585d7be58a7a6df50b212d5e0a
#
_cell.length_a   1.000
_cell.length_b   1.000
_cell.length_c   1.000
_cell.angle_alpha   90.00
_cell.angle_beta   90.00
_cell.angle_gamma   90.00
#
_symmetry.space_group_name_H-M   'P 1'
#
loop_
_entity.id
_entity.type
_entity.pdbx_description
1 polymer ?
#
loop_
_entity_poly.entity_id
_entity_poly.type
_entity_poly.pdbx_seq_one_letter_code
_entity_poly.pdbx_strand_id
1 'polypeptide(L)'
;MIDLFVQTDLRGVLPSVRVPTLVLHSTDNRLVPVELGREVAALIPGARFVEIPGGDLYGWADPDNPGHDEIEEFLTGHRRQREPERVLATVLFTDIVASTEHAARLGDHAWRELLDRHNEIVRGELERWRGKEVKTLGDGFLATFDGPARAVRCAREIIDALAELGVQVRAGLHTGECELLDGDVGGIAIHLGARIVALADTGEVLVSSTVKDQVVGSELHFTERGVHALRGVPGEWRVYALAE
;
A
#
# COMPACT_ATOMS: atom_id res chain seq x y z
N MET A 1 11.05 -16.84 42.39
CA MET A 1 9.75 -16.45 41.78
C MET A 1 9.40 -17.34 40.56
N ILE A 2 10.37 -17.72 39.71
CA ILE A 2 10.16 -18.62 38.54
C ILE A 2 9.71 -20.01 38.95
N ASP A 3 10.27 -20.60 40.04
CA ASP A 3 9.91 -21.94 40.53
C ASP A 3 8.44 -22.11 40.93
N LEU A 4 7.80 -21.02 41.41
CA LEU A 4 6.39 -21.07 41.81
C LEU A 4 5.47 -21.22 40.56
N PHE A 5 5.82 -20.61 39.44
CA PHE A 5 5.04 -20.72 38.19
C PHE A 5 5.14 -22.10 37.56
N VAL A 6 6.30 -22.77 37.71
CA VAL A 6 6.54 -24.09 37.09
C VAL A 6 5.90 -25.23 37.90
N GLN A 7 5.67 -25.04 39.21
CA GLN A 7 5.15 -26.07 40.10
C GLN A 7 3.62 -25.99 40.34
N THR A 8 2.95 -24.94 39.87
CA THR A 8 1.52 -24.76 40.11
C THR A 8 0.69 -25.43 39.04
N ASP A 9 0.02 -26.54 39.38
CA ASP A 9 -0.98 -27.18 38.52
C ASP A 9 -2.37 -26.58 38.75
N LEU A 10 -2.87 -25.86 37.74
CA LEU A 10 -4.18 -25.19 37.78
C LEU A 10 -5.31 -26.01 37.15
N ARG A 11 -5.03 -27.17 36.56
CA ARG A 11 -6.02 -27.98 35.81
C ARG A 11 -7.23 -28.37 36.68
N GLY A 12 -7.02 -28.54 37.96
CA GLY A 12 -8.12 -28.83 38.93
C GLY A 12 -9.03 -27.62 39.25
N VAL A 13 -8.55 -26.39 38.99
CA VAL A 13 -9.28 -25.16 39.33
C VAL A 13 -10.00 -24.59 38.08
N LEU A 14 -9.41 -24.71 36.91
CA LEU A 14 -9.95 -24.15 35.65
C LEU A 14 -11.42 -24.55 35.39
N PRO A 15 -11.87 -25.80 35.65
CA PRO A 15 -13.28 -26.17 35.48
C PRO A 15 -14.25 -25.45 36.39
N SER A 16 -13.76 -24.77 37.43
CA SER A 16 -14.61 -23.99 38.39
C SER A 16 -14.83 -22.52 37.95
N VAL A 17 -14.15 -22.05 36.94
CA VAL A 17 -14.32 -20.68 36.37
C VAL A 17 -15.73 -20.54 35.81
N ARG A 18 -16.45 -19.48 36.24
CA ARG A 18 -17.84 -19.21 35.82
C ARG A 18 -18.04 -17.86 35.15
N VAL A 19 -16.99 -17.08 35.05
CA VAL A 19 -17.03 -15.78 34.39
C VAL A 19 -16.73 -15.97 32.90
N PRO A 20 -17.27 -15.10 32.03
CA PRO A 20 -16.86 -15.09 30.62
C PRO A 20 -15.34 -14.98 30.51
N THR A 21 -14.73 -15.86 29.74
CA THR A 21 -13.27 -15.97 29.66
C THR A 21 -12.81 -15.95 28.20
N LEU A 22 -11.85 -15.08 27.93
CA LEU A 22 -11.12 -15.04 26.66
C LEU A 22 -9.67 -15.49 26.94
N VAL A 23 -9.22 -16.48 26.21
CA VAL A 23 -7.83 -16.95 26.21
C VAL A 23 -7.18 -16.56 24.89
N LEU A 24 -6.15 -15.73 24.97
CA LEU A 24 -5.36 -15.29 23.81
C LEU A 24 -3.97 -15.91 23.87
N HIS A 25 -3.46 -16.39 22.74
CA HIS A 25 -2.13 -16.97 22.68
C HIS A 25 -1.47 -16.69 21.35
N SER A 26 -0.18 -16.30 21.37
CA SER A 26 0.62 -16.11 20.17
C SER A 26 1.01 -17.45 19.55
N THR A 27 0.85 -17.58 18.21
CA THR A 27 1.09 -18.85 17.49
C THR A 27 2.53 -19.30 17.53
N ASP A 28 3.49 -18.37 17.49
CA ASP A 28 4.94 -18.65 17.41
C ASP A 28 5.65 -18.41 18.75
N ASN A 29 4.93 -18.43 19.88
CA ASN A 29 5.53 -18.24 21.20
C ASN A 29 6.47 -19.41 21.53
N ARG A 30 7.78 -19.10 21.62
CA ARG A 30 8.84 -20.11 21.86
C ARG A 30 8.94 -20.53 23.33
N LEU A 31 8.40 -19.77 24.27
CA LEU A 31 8.47 -20.08 25.69
C LEU A 31 7.28 -20.93 26.15
N VAL A 32 6.10 -20.63 25.61
CA VAL A 32 4.88 -21.35 25.95
C VAL A 32 4.21 -21.78 24.64
N PRO A 33 4.20 -23.07 24.31
CA PRO A 33 3.54 -23.59 23.11
C PRO A 33 2.05 -23.27 23.08
N VAL A 34 1.52 -22.97 21.90
CA VAL A 34 0.11 -22.58 21.71
C VAL A 34 -0.87 -23.68 22.15
N GLU A 35 -0.45 -24.94 22.12
CA GLU A 35 -1.20 -26.09 22.59
C GLU A 35 -1.59 -25.97 24.06
N LEU A 36 -0.74 -25.37 24.90
CA LEU A 36 -1.04 -25.15 26.32
C LEU A 36 -2.14 -24.10 26.50
N GLY A 37 -2.17 -23.07 25.65
CA GLY A 37 -3.28 -22.11 25.62
C GLY A 37 -4.61 -22.77 25.24
N ARG A 38 -4.59 -23.67 24.25
CA ARG A 38 -5.76 -24.47 23.86
C ARG A 38 -6.24 -25.39 24.98
N GLU A 39 -5.31 -26.04 25.72
CA GLU A 39 -5.62 -26.87 26.88
C GLU A 39 -6.29 -26.04 27.97
N VAL A 40 -5.76 -24.88 28.32
CA VAL A 40 -6.35 -23.95 29.29
C VAL A 40 -7.78 -23.57 28.90
N ALA A 41 -7.99 -23.15 27.65
CA ALA A 41 -9.31 -22.77 27.16
C ALA A 41 -10.30 -23.95 27.19
N ALA A 42 -9.86 -25.16 26.84
CA ALA A 42 -10.69 -26.36 26.85
C ALA A 42 -11.14 -26.76 28.26
N LEU A 43 -10.37 -26.43 29.32
CA LEU A 43 -10.69 -26.72 30.70
C LEU A 43 -11.63 -25.69 31.33
N ILE A 44 -11.79 -24.52 30.74
CA ILE A 44 -12.69 -23.46 31.25
C ILE A 44 -14.03 -23.54 30.53
N PRO A 45 -15.16 -23.78 31.23
CA PRO A 45 -16.45 -23.88 30.59
C PRO A 45 -16.85 -22.58 29.85
N GLY A 46 -17.07 -22.67 28.53
CA GLY A 46 -17.49 -21.51 27.72
C GLY A 46 -16.38 -20.50 27.40
N ALA A 47 -15.12 -20.83 27.64
CA ALA A 47 -14.02 -19.96 27.22
C ALA A 47 -13.92 -19.87 25.69
N ARG A 48 -13.68 -18.65 25.19
CA ARG A 48 -13.31 -18.39 23.81
C ARG A 48 -11.77 -18.45 23.70
N PHE A 49 -11.27 -19.20 22.74
CA PHE A 49 -9.83 -19.24 22.44
C PHE A 49 -9.54 -18.53 21.12
N VAL A 50 -8.53 -17.66 21.11
CA VAL A 50 -8.09 -16.95 19.90
C VAL A 50 -6.57 -17.04 19.78
N GLU A 51 -6.11 -17.45 18.63
CA GLU A 51 -4.71 -17.46 18.26
C GLU A 51 -4.33 -16.11 17.60
N ILE A 52 -3.25 -15.52 18.10
CA ILE A 52 -2.73 -14.26 17.57
C ILE A 52 -1.43 -14.55 16.82
N PRO A 53 -1.30 -14.10 15.56
CA PRO A 53 -0.05 -14.24 14.82
C PRO A 53 1.12 -13.60 15.56
N GLY A 54 2.29 -14.26 15.53
CA GLY A 54 3.54 -13.75 16.10
C GLY A 54 4.04 -14.56 17.31
N GLY A 55 5.30 -14.28 17.69
CA GLY A 55 6.02 -15.04 18.72
C GLY A 55 6.29 -14.26 20.02
N ASP A 56 5.83 -13.04 20.13
CA ASP A 56 6.25 -12.15 21.19
C ASP A 56 5.39 -12.32 22.46
N LEU A 57 6.06 -12.59 23.59
CA LEU A 57 5.42 -12.63 24.90
C LEU A 57 4.97 -11.24 25.37
N TYR A 58 5.58 -10.19 24.86
CA TYR A 58 5.36 -8.79 25.24
C TYR A 58 4.63 -7.96 24.16
N GLY A 59 4.09 -8.59 23.14
CA GLY A 59 3.37 -7.93 22.04
C GLY A 59 2.19 -7.05 22.48
N TRP A 60 1.76 -7.15 23.72
CA TRP A 60 0.75 -6.30 24.33
C TRP A 60 1.16 -4.81 24.45
N ALA A 61 2.45 -4.52 24.37
CA ALA A 61 2.96 -3.14 24.34
C ALA A 61 2.86 -2.51 22.96
N ASP A 62 2.64 -3.31 21.92
CA ASP A 62 2.41 -2.84 20.57
C ASP A 62 0.96 -2.38 20.40
N PRO A 63 0.70 -1.08 20.12
CA PRO A 63 -0.65 -0.56 19.89
C PRO A 63 -1.41 -1.27 18.75
N ASP A 64 -0.66 -1.84 17.81
CA ASP A 64 -1.20 -2.51 16.62
C ASP A 64 -1.37 -4.02 16.80
N ASN A 65 -1.15 -4.53 18.01
CA ASN A 65 -1.36 -5.95 18.28
C ASN A 65 -2.84 -6.33 18.06
N PRO A 66 -3.13 -7.30 17.17
CA PRO A 66 -4.50 -7.72 16.86
C PRO A 66 -5.27 -8.28 18.07
N GLY A 67 -4.56 -8.67 19.14
CA GLY A 67 -5.16 -9.11 20.38
C GLY A 67 -5.96 -8.03 21.09
N HIS A 68 -5.62 -6.75 20.88
CA HIS A 68 -6.40 -5.65 21.48
C HIS A 68 -7.81 -5.59 20.89
N ASP A 69 -7.99 -5.83 19.61
CA ASP A 69 -9.29 -5.84 18.97
C ASP A 69 -10.16 -7.00 19.49
N GLU A 70 -9.55 -8.18 19.73
CA GLU A 70 -10.22 -9.35 20.31
C GLU A 70 -10.64 -9.11 21.75
N ILE A 71 -9.82 -8.42 22.54
CA ILE A 71 -10.17 -8.02 23.92
C ILE A 71 -11.32 -7.02 23.92
N GLU A 72 -11.25 -5.98 23.07
CA GLU A 72 -12.29 -4.96 22.99
C GLU A 72 -13.62 -5.57 22.55
N GLU A 73 -13.61 -6.43 21.53
CA GLU A 73 -14.81 -7.16 21.09
C GLU A 73 -15.38 -8.04 22.22
N PHE A 74 -14.52 -8.75 22.95
CA PHE A 74 -14.96 -9.61 24.05
C PHE A 74 -15.60 -8.83 25.20
N LEU A 75 -15.05 -7.65 25.52
CA LEU A 75 -15.53 -6.82 26.62
C LEU A 75 -16.77 -5.98 26.28
N THR A 76 -16.85 -5.50 25.03
CA THR A 76 -17.88 -4.53 24.61
C THR A 76 -18.97 -5.15 23.74
N GLY A 77 -18.73 -6.33 23.17
CA GLY A 77 -19.56 -6.94 22.14
C GLY A 77 -19.44 -6.29 20.76
N HIS A 78 -18.53 -5.33 20.59
CA HIS A 78 -18.32 -4.61 19.34
C HIS A 78 -16.84 -4.69 18.95
N ARG A 79 -16.58 -5.13 17.72
CA ARG A 79 -15.23 -5.08 17.16
C ARG A 79 -14.93 -3.66 16.72
N ARG A 80 -13.79 -3.13 17.17
CA ARG A 80 -13.32 -1.82 16.72
C ARG A 80 -13.13 -1.86 15.18
N GLN A 81 -13.87 -1.03 14.47
CA GLN A 81 -13.55 -0.75 13.10
C GLN A 81 -12.34 0.18 13.11
N ARG A 82 -11.15 -0.37 12.88
CA ARG A 82 -9.99 0.49 12.62
C ARG A 82 -10.30 1.26 11.36
N GLU A 83 -10.38 2.58 11.45
CA GLU A 83 -10.35 3.39 10.24
C GLU A 83 -9.02 3.08 9.54
N PRO A 84 -9.04 2.79 8.23
CA PRO A 84 -7.81 2.57 7.49
C PRO A 84 -6.90 3.80 7.66
N GLU A 85 -5.62 3.54 7.91
CA GLU A 85 -4.64 4.61 7.99
C GLU A 85 -4.63 5.36 6.66
N ARG A 86 -4.87 6.67 6.71
CA ARG A 86 -4.89 7.54 5.54
C ARG A 86 -3.71 8.49 5.56
N VAL A 87 -3.03 8.57 4.43
CA VAL A 87 -1.91 9.48 4.23
C VAL A 87 -2.16 10.36 3.02
N LEU A 88 -1.74 11.61 3.10
CA LEU A 88 -1.69 12.47 1.93
C LEU A 88 -0.45 12.10 1.11
N ALA A 89 -0.64 11.61 -0.10
CA ALA A 89 0.46 11.22 -0.98
C ALA A 89 0.23 11.70 -2.41
N THR A 90 1.33 11.89 -3.14
CA THR A 90 1.28 12.06 -4.59
C THR A 90 1.47 10.70 -5.24
N VAL A 91 0.49 10.26 -6.01
CA VAL A 91 0.56 9.03 -6.79
C VAL A 91 1.07 9.32 -8.19
N LEU A 92 1.99 8.50 -8.66
CA LEU A 92 2.53 8.48 -10.02
C LEU A 92 2.14 7.17 -10.68
N PHE A 93 1.52 7.27 -11.83
CA PHE A 93 1.32 6.17 -12.76
C PHE A 93 2.17 6.39 -14.01
N THR A 94 2.82 5.33 -14.47
CA THR A 94 3.44 5.28 -15.80
C THR A 94 2.84 4.16 -16.62
N ASP A 95 2.91 4.26 -17.95
CA ASP A 95 2.33 3.29 -18.87
C ASP A 95 3.13 3.31 -20.19
N ILE A 96 3.50 2.13 -20.72
CA ILE A 96 4.19 2.02 -22.02
C ILE A 96 3.16 2.20 -23.14
N VAL A 97 3.41 3.15 -24.02
CA VAL A 97 2.54 3.39 -25.18
C VAL A 97 2.62 2.23 -26.16
N ALA A 98 1.46 1.72 -26.60
CA ALA A 98 1.35 0.61 -27.56
C ALA A 98 2.10 -0.68 -27.12
N SER A 99 2.11 -0.98 -25.84
CA SER A 99 2.84 -2.13 -25.26
C SER A 99 2.47 -3.46 -25.90
N THR A 100 1.19 -3.69 -26.18
CA THR A 100 0.70 -4.90 -26.86
C THR A 100 1.27 -5.04 -28.27
N GLU A 101 1.40 -3.94 -29.01
CA GLU A 101 1.99 -3.92 -30.36
C GLU A 101 3.50 -4.19 -30.30
N HIS A 102 4.18 -3.63 -29.30
CA HIS A 102 5.59 -3.91 -29.03
C HIS A 102 5.81 -5.39 -28.72
N ALA A 103 5.01 -5.96 -27.82
CA ALA A 103 5.08 -7.38 -27.47
C ALA A 103 4.85 -8.29 -28.70
N ALA A 104 3.84 -8.00 -29.49
CA ALA A 104 3.54 -8.76 -30.72
C ALA A 104 4.66 -8.68 -31.75
N ARG A 105 5.32 -7.53 -31.88
CA ARG A 105 6.42 -7.31 -32.84
C ARG A 105 7.72 -7.96 -32.40
N LEU A 106 8.07 -7.89 -31.11
CA LEU A 106 9.34 -8.36 -30.56
C LEU A 106 9.33 -9.86 -30.22
N GLY A 107 8.17 -10.41 -29.92
CA GLY A 107 8.00 -11.74 -29.33
C GLY A 107 8.34 -11.77 -27.85
N ASP A 108 7.90 -12.84 -27.18
CA ASP A 108 7.87 -12.95 -25.69
C ASP A 108 9.25 -12.79 -25.04
N HIS A 109 10.32 -13.29 -25.64
CA HIS A 109 11.65 -13.23 -25.04
C HIS A 109 12.22 -11.81 -25.06
N ALA A 110 12.25 -11.19 -26.25
CA ALA A 110 12.80 -9.83 -26.39
C ALA A 110 11.92 -8.78 -25.68
N TRP A 111 10.60 -8.99 -25.64
CA TRP A 111 9.70 -8.15 -24.88
C TRP A 111 9.99 -8.23 -23.37
N ARG A 112 10.25 -9.41 -22.84
CA ARG A 112 10.61 -9.59 -21.42
C ARG A 112 11.94 -8.92 -21.07
N GLU A 113 12.96 -9.06 -21.91
CA GLU A 113 14.25 -8.38 -21.73
C GLU A 113 14.09 -6.85 -21.75
N LEU A 114 13.21 -6.32 -22.62
CA LEU A 114 12.91 -4.89 -22.70
C LEU A 114 12.21 -4.42 -21.42
N LEU A 115 11.22 -5.19 -20.91
CA LEU A 115 10.53 -4.88 -19.65
C LEU A 115 11.48 -4.93 -18.45
N ASP A 116 12.43 -5.86 -18.42
CA ASP A 116 13.40 -5.94 -17.33
C ASP A 116 14.26 -4.65 -17.28
N ARG A 117 14.76 -4.19 -18.43
CA ARG A 117 15.50 -2.93 -18.53
C ARG A 117 14.65 -1.71 -18.19
N HIS A 118 13.42 -1.68 -18.69
CA HIS A 118 12.43 -0.64 -18.35
C HIS A 118 12.25 -0.57 -16.83
N ASN A 119 12.03 -1.71 -16.19
CA ASN A 119 11.82 -1.80 -14.75
C ASN A 119 13.05 -1.34 -13.95
N GLU A 120 14.26 -1.69 -14.41
CA GLU A 120 15.51 -1.23 -13.78
C GLU A 120 15.65 0.30 -13.85
N ILE A 121 15.37 0.91 -15.01
CA ILE A 121 15.42 2.36 -15.18
C ILE A 121 14.39 3.06 -14.30
N VAL A 122 13.14 2.60 -14.31
CA VAL A 122 12.07 3.21 -13.48
C VAL A 122 12.43 3.13 -12.00
N ARG A 123 12.90 1.97 -11.51
CA ARG A 123 13.32 1.81 -10.10
C ARG A 123 14.49 2.71 -9.74
N GLY A 124 15.46 2.86 -10.63
CA GLY A 124 16.60 3.78 -10.45
C GLY A 124 16.15 5.22 -10.28
N GLU A 125 15.21 5.69 -11.11
CA GLU A 125 14.67 7.04 -10.98
C GLU A 125 13.77 7.19 -9.74
N LEU A 126 12.96 6.19 -9.39
CA LEU A 126 12.20 6.21 -8.16
C LEU A 126 13.10 6.34 -6.94
N GLU A 127 14.19 5.58 -6.86
CA GLU A 127 15.16 5.66 -5.76
C GLU A 127 15.81 7.05 -5.70
N ARG A 128 16.29 7.58 -6.82
CA ARG A 128 16.92 8.91 -6.94
C ARG A 128 16.01 10.03 -6.44
N TRP A 129 14.72 9.96 -6.76
CA TRP A 129 13.72 10.95 -6.39
C TRP A 129 12.95 10.63 -5.10
N ARG A 130 13.35 9.58 -4.38
CA ARG A 130 12.74 9.10 -3.14
C ARG A 130 11.25 8.75 -3.30
N GLY A 131 10.90 8.19 -4.46
CA GLY A 131 9.61 7.57 -4.69
C GLY A 131 9.57 6.16 -4.10
N LYS A 132 8.41 5.75 -3.63
CA LYS A 132 8.17 4.39 -3.14
C LYS A 132 7.39 3.63 -4.20
N GLU A 133 7.98 2.60 -4.79
CA GLU A 133 7.25 1.64 -5.63
C GLU A 133 6.16 0.98 -4.79
N VAL A 134 4.93 1.00 -5.28
CA VAL A 134 3.81 0.27 -4.69
C VAL A 134 3.68 -1.07 -5.40
N LYS A 135 3.55 -1.04 -6.73
CA LYS A 135 3.45 -2.24 -7.56
C LYS A 135 3.72 -1.93 -9.04
N THR A 136 4.12 -2.97 -9.76
CA THR A 136 4.09 -2.99 -11.22
C THR A 136 2.70 -3.38 -11.73
N LEU A 137 2.28 -2.80 -12.85
CA LEU A 137 0.98 -3.03 -13.48
C LEU A 137 1.14 -3.71 -14.85
N GLY A 138 2.07 -4.65 -14.96
CA GLY A 138 2.46 -5.29 -16.21
C GLY A 138 3.54 -4.47 -16.90
N ASP A 139 3.16 -3.52 -17.72
CA ASP A 139 4.01 -2.60 -18.48
C ASP A 139 4.09 -1.17 -17.90
N GLY A 140 3.49 -0.95 -16.73
CA GLY A 140 3.51 0.33 -16.03
C GLY A 140 3.82 0.19 -14.55
N PHE A 141 3.93 1.32 -13.87
CA PHE A 141 4.22 1.43 -12.45
C PHE A 141 3.18 2.25 -11.72
N LEU A 142 2.93 1.87 -10.48
CA LEU A 142 2.32 2.71 -9.45
C LEU A 142 3.37 3.00 -8.39
N ALA A 143 3.65 4.27 -8.17
CA ALA A 143 4.53 4.74 -7.11
C ALA A 143 3.89 5.88 -6.31
N THR A 144 4.35 6.09 -5.09
CA THR A 144 3.92 7.17 -4.20
C THR A 144 5.09 8.05 -3.80
N PHE A 145 4.80 9.33 -3.54
CA PHE A 145 5.75 10.32 -3.09
C PHE A 145 5.14 11.16 -1.96
N ASP A 146 5.99 11.62 -1.05
CA ASP A 146 5.66 12.57 0.01
C ASP A 146 5.66 14.05 -0.46
N GLY A 147 6.00 14.30 -1.75
CA GLY A 147 6.05 15.64 -2.32
C GLY A 147 5.82 15.66 -3.83
N PRO A 148 4.85 16.48 -4.31
CA PRO A 148 4.43 16.47 -5.71
C PRO A 148 5.52 16.96 -6.68
N ALA A 149 6.33 17.95 -6.31
CA ALA A 149 7.39 18.45 -7.18
C ALA A 149 8.44 17.37 -7.51
N ARG A 150 8.78 16.51 -6.54
CA ARG A 150 9.68 15.36 -6.77
C ARG A 150 9.04 14.33 -7.69
N ALA A 151 7.76 14.05 -7.49
CA ALA A 151 7.02 13.10 -8.32
C ALA A 151 6.97 13.56 -9.79
N VAL A 152 6.72 14.85 -10.04
CA VAL A 152 6.70 15.41 -11.40
C VAL A 152 8.06 15.34 -12.08
N ARG A 153 9.16 15.70 -11.37
CA ARG A 153 10.52 15.58 -11.89
C ARG A 153 10.90 14.13 -12.16
N CYS A 154 10.58 13.22 -11.25
CA CYS A 154 10.80 11.79 -11.45
C CYS A 154 10.08 11.28 -12.71
N ALA A 155 8.82 11.67 -12.91
CA ALA A 155 8.05 11.28 -14.10
C ALA A 155 8.72 11.76 -15.40
N ARG A 156 9.26 12.97 -15.44
CA ARG A 156 9.99 13.50 -16.60
C ARG A 156 11.27 12.71 -16.85
N GLU A 157 12.10 12.51 -15.84
CA GLU A 157 13.35 11.74 -15.98
C GLU A 157 13.10 10.29 -16.42
N ILE A 158 12.03 9.65 -15.93
CA ILE A 158 11.63 8.33 -16.40
C ILE A 158 11.31 8.35 -17.90
N ILE A 159 10.53 9.33 -18.37
CA ILE A 159 10.18 9.46 -19.79
C ILE A 159 11.44 9.66 -20.63
N ASP A 160 12.32 10.57 -20.24
CA ASP A 160 13.52 10.92 -20.99
C ASP A 160 14.49 9.73 -21.04
N ALA A 161 14.74 9.05 -19.92
CA ALA A 161 15.61 7.88 -19.87
C ALA A 161 15.07 6.69 -20.70
N LEU A 162 13.75 6.47 -20.69
CA LEU A 162 13.14 5.40 -21.48
C LEU A 162 13.06 5.73 -22.97
N ALA A 163 12.98 7.01 -23.34
CA ALA A 163 13.07 7.44 -24.73
C ALA A 163 14.45 7.09 -25.35
N GLU A 164 15.54 7.19 -24.56
CA GLU A 164 16.87 6.74 -24.98
C GLU A 164 16.93 5.22 -25.24
N LEU A 165 16.13 4.43 -24.53
CA LEU A 165 15.97 2.99 -24.75
C LEU A 165 15.07 2.66 -25.96
N GLY A 166 14.45 3.67 -26.57
CA GLY A 166 13.46 3.51 -27.65
C GLY A 166 12.08 3.09 -27.16
N VAL A 167 11.79 3.23 -25.86
CA VAL A 167 10.50 2.94 -25.25
C VAL A 167 9.76 4.25 -25.01
N GLN A 168 8.56 4.35 -25.58
CA GLN A 168 7.71 5.50 -25.36
C GLN A 168 6.78 5.24 -24.18
N VAL A 169 6.81 6.13 -23.20
CA VAL A 169 5.95 6.06 -22.01
C VAL A 169 5.17 7.35 -21.81
N ARG A 170 4.14 7.29 -21.01
CA ARG A 170 3.35 8.43 -20.55
C ARG A 170 3.21 8.35 -19.04
N ALA A 171 2.98 9.48 -18.38
CA ALA A 171 2.84 9.55 -16.96
C ALA A 171 1.63 10.38 -16.53
N GLY A 172 1.01 9.96 -15.40
CA GLY A 172 -0.11 10.66 -14.79
C GLY A 172 0.05 10.78 -13.28
N LEU A 173 -0.17 12.00 -12.74
CA LEU A 173 -0.01 12.26 -11.32
C LEU A 173 -1.24 12.91 -10.70
N HIS A 174 -1.50 12.50 -9.46
CA HIS A 174 -2.51 13.14 -8.61
C HIS A 174 -2.01 13.17 -7.16
N THR A 175 -2.41 14.19 -6.39
CA THR A 175 -2.18 14.25 -4.94
C THR A 175 -3.52 14.20 -4.22
N GLY A 176 -3.65 13.28 -3.28
CA GLY A 176 -4.86 13.09 -2.49
C GLY A 176 -4.64 12.12 -1.33
N GLU A 177 -5.67 11.93 -0.53
CA GLU A 177 -5.66 10.93 0.53
C GLU A 177 -5.66 9.51 -0.07
N CYS A 178 -4.69 8.72 0.39
CA CYS A 178 -4.54 7.30 0.08
C CYS A 178 -4.73 6.47 1.35
N GLU A 179 -5.41 5.35 1.25
CA GLU A 179 -5.50 4.35 2.32
C GLU A 179 -4.28 3.44 2.24
N LEU A 180 -3.58 3.26 3.37
CA LEU A 180 -2.49 2.28 3.45
C LEU A 180 -3.08 0.89 3.69
N LEU A 181 -2.74 -0.04 2.81
CA LEU A 181 -3.13 -1.43 2.86
C LEU A 181 -1.84 -2.26 2.86
N ASP A 182 -1.68 -3.23 3.72
CA ASP A 182 -0.49 -4.07 3.89
C ASP A 182 0.36 -4.26 2.62
N GLY A 183 1.25 -3.29 2.33
CA GLY A 183 2.10 -3.26 1.14
C GLY A 183 1.45 -2.70 -0.15
N ASP A 184 0.19 -2.28 -0.12
CA ASP A 184 -0.54 -1.63 -1.22
C ASP A 184 -1.07 -0.25 -0.78
N VAL A 185 -1.69 0.47 -1.71
CA VAL A 185 -2.40 1.71 -1.44
C VAL A 185 -3.76 1.70 -2.13
N GLY A 186 -4.78 2.23 -1.45
CA GLY A 186 -6.14 2.33 -1.94
C GLY A 186 -6.67 3.77 -1.96
N GLY A 187 -7.95 3.90 -2.27
CA GLY A 187 -8.66 5.17 -2.25
C GLY A 187 -8.86 5.82 -3.62
N ILE A 188 -9.66 6.89 -3.61
CA ILE A 188 -10.07 7.58 -4.85
C ILE A 188 -8.88 8.23 -5.58
N ALA A 189 -7.84 8.63 -4.84
CA ALA A 189 -6.63 9.24 -5.40
C ALA A 189 -5.92 8.30 -6.39
N ILE A 190 -5.92 7.00 -6.10
CA ILE A 190 -5.34 5.98 -6.99
C ILE A 190 -6.13 5.91 -8.30
N HIS A 191 -7.45 5.88 -8.21
CA HIS A 191 -8.31 5.88 -9.41
C HIS A 191 -8.12 7.14 -10.25
N LEU A 192 -7.97 8.30 -9.61
CA LEU A 192 -7.69 9.56 -10.30
C LEU A 192 -6.37 9.52 -11.07
N GLY A 193 -5.28 9.12 -10.41
CA GLY A 193 -3.97 8.99 -11.07
C GLY A 193 -4.02 8.05 -12.27
N ALA A 194 -4.66 6.89 -12.12
CA ALA A 194 -4.84 5.91 -13.20
C ALA A 194 -5.68 6.46 -14.38
N ARG A 195 -6.64 7.36 -14.14
CA ARG A 195 -7.42 7.99 -15.22
C ARG A 195 -6.64 9.12 -15.89
N ILE A 196 -5.83 9.84 -15.13
CA ILE A 196 -5.00 10.93 -15.66
C ILE A 196 -3.93 10.36 -16.63
N VAL A 197 -3.23 9.28 -16.27
CA VAL A 197 -2.25 8.67 -17.18
C VAL A 197 -2.90 8.17 -18.48
N ALA A 198 -4.12 7.69 -18.43
CA ALA A 198 -4.85 7.24 -19.61
C ALA A 198 -5.22 8.38 -20.59
N LEU A 199 -5.23 9.64 -20.14
CA LEU A 199 -5.45 10.82 -20.98
C LEU A 199 -4.15 11.37 -21.59
N ALA A 200 -2.99 10.96 -21.07
CA ALA A 200 -1.70 11.48 -21.49
C ALA A 200 -1.34 10.98 -22.91
N ASP A 201 -0.78 11.88 -23.70
CA ASP A 201 -0.17 11.55 -24.97
C ASP A 201 1.21 10.90 -24.76
N THR A 202 1.81 10.40 -25.84
CA THR A 202 3.16 9.82 -25.83
C THR A 202 4.19 10.84 -25.34
N GLY A 203 5.01 10.46 -24.35
CA GLY A 203 6.05 11.33 -23.78
C GLY A 203 5.51 12.43 -22.87
N GLU A 204 4.21 12.42 -22.54
CA GLU A 204 3.56 13.47 -21.76
C GLU A 204 3.49 13.12 -20.27
N VAL A 205 3.73 14.11 -19.43
CA VAL A 205 3.45 14.08 -18.00
C VAL A 205 2.19 14.90 -17.73
N LEU A 206 1.08 14.26 -17.40
CA LEU A 206 -0.16 14.91 -16.99
C LEU A 206 -0.32 14.95 -15.49
N VAL A 207 -0.81 16.05 -14.97
CA VAL A 207 -1.06 16.24 -13.55
C VAL A 207 -2.48 16.80 -13.30
N SER A 208 -3.06 16.46 -12.15
CA SER A 208 -4.29 17.12 -11.70
C SER A 208 -4.02 18.56 -11.26
N SER A 209 -5.09 19.38 -11.17
CA SER A 209 -5.01 20.73 -10.59
C SER A 209 -4.42 20.71 -9.17
N THR A 210 -4.72 19.71 -8.36
CA THR A 210 -4.16 19.55 -7.00
C THR A 210 -2.63 19.52 -7.02
N VAL A 211 -2.03 18.72 -7.91
CA VAL A 211 -0.56 18.66 -8.07
C VAL A 211 -0.04 20.01 -8.53
N LYS A 212 -0.61 20.56 -9.61
CA LYS A 212 -0.19 21.86 -10.19
C LYS A 212 -0.21 22.97 -9.15
N ASP A 213 -1.24 23.05 -8.30
CA ASP A 213 -1.38 24.10 -7.29
C ASP A 213 -0.39 23.94 -6.11
N GLN A 214 -0.05 22.69 -5.76
CA GLN A 214 0.91 22.41 -4.68
C GLN A 214 2.38 22.62 -5.07
N VAL A 215 2.70 22.68 -6.37
CA VAL A 215 4.08 22.86 -6.83
C VAL A 215 4.41 24.32 -7.20
N VAL A 216 3.58 25.26 -6.82
CA VAL A 216 3.85 26.69 -7.01
C VAL A 216 5.19 27.06 -6.36
N GLY A 217 6.07 27.73 -7.12
CA GLY A 217 7.42 28.09 -6.68
C GLY A 217 8.49 27.02 -6.94
N SER A 218 8.16 25.91 -7.56
CA SER A 218 9.11 24.82 -7.88
C SER A 218 9.78 24.91 -9.25
N GLU A 219 9.57 26.01 -9.98
CA GLU A 219 10.04 26.24 -11.37
C GLU A 219 9.44 25.25 -12.39
N LEU A 220 8.40 24.51 -12.01
CA LEU A 220 7.64 23.66 -12.92
C LEU A 220 6.55 24.47 -13.61
N HIS A 221 6.50 24.42 -14.91
CA HIS A 221 5.51 25.10 -15.74
C HIS A 221 4.51 24.12 -16.32
N PHE A 222 3.26 24.54 -16.45
CA PHE A 222 2.20 23.66 -16.89
C PHE A 222 1.30 24.36 -17.92
N THR A 223 0.86 23.58 -18.90
CA THR A 223 -0.14 23.99 -19.89
C THR A 223 -1.45 23.27 -19.62
N GLU A 224 -2.56 24.00 -19.63
CA GLU A 224 -3.89 23.40 -19.40
C GLU A 224 -4.26 22.45 -20.54
N ARG A 225 -4.71 21.24 -20.18
CA ARG A 225 -5.20 20.20 -21.10
C ARG A 225 -6.71 20.00 -21.03
N GLY A 226 -7.41 20.93 -20.38
CA GLY A 226 -8.86 20.98 -20.30
C GLY A 226 -9.46 20.33 -19.07
N VAL A 227 -10.79 20.21 -19.11
CA VAL A 227 -11.61 19.65 -18.03
C VAL A 227 -12.21 18.33 -18.51
N HIS A 228 -12.09 17.29 -17.72
CA HIS A 228 -12.45 15.92 -18.09
C HIS A 228 -13.36 15.28 -17.04
N ALA A 229 -14.41 14.61 -17.50
CA ALA A 229 -15.15 13.65 -16.69
C ALA A 229 -14.41 12.29 -16.70
N LEU A 230 -13.92 11.87 -15.56
CA LEU A 230 -13.13 10.65 -15.44
C LEU A 230 -14.02 9.48 -15.06
N ARG A 231 -13.95 8.38 -15.82
CA ARG A 231 -14.82 7.21 -15.62
C ARG A 231 -14.68 6.64 -14.21
N GLY A 232 -15.78 6.59 -13.47
CA GLY A 232 -15.83 6.03 -12.11
C GLY A 232 -15.33 6.97 -11.02
N VAL A 233 -15.05 8.23 -11.36
CA VAL A 233 -14.64 9.27 -10.42
C VAL A 233 -15.68 10.39 -10.46
N PRO A 234 -16.23 10.84 -9.31
CA PRO A 234 -17.21 11.91 -9.28
C PRO A 234 -16.64 13.26 -9.73
N GLY A 235 -17.45 14.07 -10.40
CA GLY A 235 -17.13 15.44 -10.78
C GLY A 235 -16.31 15.56 -12.07
N GLU A 236 -15.89 16.80 -12.34
CA GLU A 236 -15.04 17.15 -13.46
C GLU A 236 -13.65 17.55 -12.96
N TRP A 237 -12.63 17.12 -13.68
CA TRP A 237 -11.25 17.27 -13.26
C TRP A 237 -10.45 18.02 -14.31
N ARG A 238 -9.85 19.13 -13.87
CA ARG A 238 -8.94 19.90 -14.72
C ARG A 238 -7.56 19.27 -14.66
N VAL A 239 -6.99 19.01 -15.84
CA VAL A 239 -5.67 18.40 -16.00
C VAL A 239 -4.71 19.33 -16.74
N TYR A 240 -3.43 19.18 -16.45
CA TYR A 240 -2.36 20.02 -16.98
C TYR A 240 -1.22 19.14 -17.45
N ALA A 241 -0.60 19.51 -18.56
CA ALA A 241 0.65 18.90 -19.03
C ALA A 241 1.84 19.69 -18.48
N LEU A 242 2.88 18.97 -18.06
CA LEU A 242 4.16 19.56 -17.76
C LEU A 242 4.72 20.18 -19.07
N ALA A 243 5.03 21.47 -19.04
CA ALA A 243 5.70 22.15 -20.15
C ALA A 243 7.19 21.77 -20.21
N GLU A 244 7.76 21.80 -21.42
CA GLU A 244 9.20 21.59 -21.65
C GLU A 244 10.06 22.69 -21.01
#